data_2457816048ab7f509522baf442eb287a
#
_entry.id   2457816048ab7f509522baf442eb287a
#
_cell.length_a   1.000
_cell.length_b   1.000
_cell.length_c   1.000
_cell.angle_alpha   90.00
_cell.angle_beta   90.00
_cell.angle_gamma   90.00
#
_symmetry.space_group_name_H-M   'P 1'
#
loop_
_entity.id
_entity.type
_entity.pdbx_description
1 polymer ?
#
loop_
_entity_poly.entity_id
_entity_poly.type
_entity_poly.pdbx_seq_one_letter_code
_entity_poly.pdbx_strand_id
1 'polypeptide(L)'
;MFARNTKIVITLAAVAASISLSAIYKATAAEKYGFGRSLGEAEIARYDSDIHTNGKGLPSGSGNVELGRETFELQCALCHGENLEGVPQMGARSMHEGRRDIEKLPYASSLFDFIRRSMPLTDPGSLSSEETYGLVAYLLNETGVTDNPNLTLDAKSLADIKMPNRSNFIIDPASRFTAEDL
;
A
#
# COMPACT_ATOMS: atom_id res chain seq x y z
N MET A 1 38.53 28.99 43.52
CA MET A 1 37.59 29.25 42.43
C MET A 1 38.02 28.66 41.09
N PHE A 2 39.28 28.43 40.80
CA PHE A 2 39.79 27.84 39.53
C PHE A 2 39.46 26.36 39.28
N ALA A 3 39.45 25.51 40.30
CA ALA A 3 39.28 24.06 40.15
C ALA A 3 37.89 23.61 39.64
N ARG A 4 36.85 24.47 39.86
CA ARG A 4 35.48 24.14 39.47
C ARG A 4 35.24 24.38 37.96
N ASN A 5 35.87 25.43 37.42
CA ASN A 5 35.75 25.73 35.99
C ASN A 5 36.51 24.74 35.10
N THR A 6 37.65 24.22 35.58
CA THR A 6 38.46 23.21 34.88
C THR A 6 37.67 21.88 34.73
N LYS A 7 36.92 21.45 35.75
CA LYS A 7 36.09 20.23 35.66
C LYS A 7 34.97 20.37 34.64
N ILE A 8 34.30 21.53 34.59
CA ILE A 8 33.24 21.82 33.62
C ILE A 8 33.80 21.81 32.19
N VAL A 9 34.94 22.42 31.95
CA VAL A 9 35.55 22.43 30.63
C VAL A 9 35.94 21.03 30.14
N ILE A 10 36.52 20.21 31.04
CA ILE A 10 36.88 18.83 30.70
C ILE A 10 35.62 17.99 30.42
N THR A 11 34.53 18.16 31.16
CA THR A 11 33.28 17.44 30.93
C THR A 11 32.64 17.83 29.57
N LEU A 12 32.62 19.12 29.26
CA LEU A 12 32.09 19.59 27.97
C LEU A 12 32.93 19.08 26.78
N ALA A 13 34.24 19.07 26.91
CA ALA A 13 35.13 18.54 25.88
C ALA A 13 34.96 17.03 25.68
N ALA A 14 34.74 16.26 26.75
CA ALA A 14 34.48 14.83 26.65
C ALA A 14 33.14 14.52 26.00
N VAL A 15 32.09 15.29 26.30
CA VAL A 15 30.77 15.17 25.65
C VAL A 15 30.84 15.52 24.16
N ALA A 16 31.54 16.59 23.80
CA ALA A 16 31.73 16.99 22.40
C ALA A 16 32.51 15.92 21.61
N ALA A 17 33.55 15.32 22.20
CA ALA A 17 34.34 14.26 21.60
C ALA A 17 33.49 12.97 21.38
N SER A 18 32.61 12.62 22.33
CA SER A 18 31.75 11.44 22.20
C SER A 18 30.68 11.62 21.11
N ILE A 19 30.12 12.81 20.96
CA ILE A 19 29.16 13.12 19.87
C ILE A 19 29.85 13.05 18.50
N SER A 20 31.07 13.60 18.39
CA SER A 20 31.83 13.56 17.15
C SER A 20 32.23 12.12 16.77
N LEU A 21 32.61 11.28 17.72
CA LEU A 21 32.94 9.87 17.48
C LEU A 21 31.72 9.08 17.01
N SER A 22 30.55 9.36 17.56
CA SER A 22 29.30 8.71 17.16
C SER A 22 28.86 9.07 15.74
N ALA A 23 29.11 10.33 15.33
CA ALA A 23 28.82 10.78 13.98
C ALA A 23 29.75 10.14 12.94
N ILE A 24 31.03 10.02 13.26
CA ILE A 24 32.02 9.34 12.41
C ILE A 24 31.71 7.84 12.28
N TYR A 25 31.29 7.19 13.36
CA TYR A 25 30.95 5.76 13.31
C TYR A 25 29.73 5.46 12.42
N LYS A 26 28.72 6.33 12.41
CA LYS A 26 27.58 6.22 11.49
C LYS A 26 27.96 6.45 10.02
N ALA A 27 28.88 7.38 9.76
CA ALA A 27 29.33 7.67 8.40
C ALA A 27 30.16 6.51 7.79
N THR A 28 30.99 5.84 8.59
CA THR A 28 31.84 4.75 8.10
C THR A 28 31.11 3.41 7.90
N ALA A 29 29.93 3.22 8.50
CA ALA A 29 29.15 1.99 8.32
C ALA A 29 28.56 1.86 6.90
N ALA A 30 28.31 2.97 6.22
CA ALA A 30 27.75 2.98 4.86
C ALA A 30 28.77 2.63 3.76
N GLU A 31 30.07 2.82 4.03
CA GLU A 31 31.14 2.59 3.04
C GLU A 31 31.75 1.18 3.06
N LYS A 32 31.34 0.33 4.01
CA LYS A 32 32.00 -0.95 4.28
C LYS A 32 32.06 -1.91 3.07
N TYR A 33 31.12 -1.79 2.15
CA TYR A 33 31.01 -2.72 1.00
C TYR A 33 31.15 -2.03 -0.35
N GLY A 34 31.12 -0.71 -0.44
CA GLY A 34 31.26 0.04 -1.70
C GLY A 34 30.11 -0.14 -2.69
N PHE A 35 28.98 -0.72 -2.25
CA PHE A 35 27.81 -0.95 -3.09
C PHE A 35 26.68 0.01 -2.74
N GLY A 36 26.06 0.54 -3.80
CA GLY A 36 24.91 1.41 -3.66
C GLY A 36 25.30 2.84 -3.24
N ARG A 37 24.29 3.67 -3.09
CA ARG A 37 24.37 5.03 -2.58
C ARG A 37 23.16 5.32 -1.70
N SER A 38 23.28 6.29 -0.82
CA SER A 38 22.13 6.78 -0.09
C SER A 38 21.18 7.52 -1.05
N LEU A 39 19.91 7.22 -0.95
CA LEU A 39 18.86 7.91 -1.68
C LEU A 39 18.38 9.13 -0.88
N GLY A 40 18.07 10.21 -1.57
CA GLY A 40 17.38 11.36 -0.98
C GLY A 40 15.89 11.10 -0.82
N GLU A 41 15.21 11.82 0.09
CA GLU A 41 13.77 11.65 0.35
C GLU A 41 12.91 11.74 -0.90
N ALA A 42 13.17 12.68 -1.79
CA ALA A 42 12.44 12.82 -3.05
C ALA A 42 12.63 11.63 -4.01
N GLU A 43 13.74 10.93 -3.89
CA GLU A 43 14.02 9.73 -4.68
C GLU A 43 13.36 8.52 -4.03
N ILE A 44 13.41 8.40 -2.72
CA ILE A 44 12.69 7.36 -1.95
C ILE A 44 11.20 7.44 -2.26
N ALA A 45 10.61 8.65 -2.24
CA ALA A 45 9.19 8.85 -2.49
C ALA A 45 8.72 8.36 -3.88
N ARG A 46 9.61 8.22 -4.86
CA ARG A 46 9.27 7.66 -6.18
C ARG A 46 9.09 6.13 -6.16
N TYR A 47 9.73 5.48 -5.20
CA TYR A 47 9.68 4.03 -5.03
C TYR A 47 8.75 3.61 -3.88
N ASP A 48 8.39 4.56 -3.01
CA ASP A 48 7.45 4.35 -1.91
C ASP A 48 6.03 4.36 -2.48
N SER A 49 5.60 3.18 -2.89
CA SER A 49 4.25 2.94 -3.43
C SER A 49 3.43 2.03 -2.52
N ASP A 50 3.88 1.83 -1.30
CA ASP A 50 3.22 0.92 -0.36
C ASP A 50 1.88 1.48 0.11
N ILE A 51 0.86 0.64 0.03
CA ILE A 51 -0.47 0.95 0.54
C ILE A 51 -0.72 0.08 1.77
N HIS A 52 -0.91 0.76 2.90
CA HIS A 52 -1.20 0.10 4.15
C HIS A 52 -2.69 -0.22 4.29
N THR A 53 -2.99 -1.16 5.16
CA THR A 53 -4.36 -1.62 5.42
C THR A 53 -5.28 -0.52 5.99
N ASN A 54 -4.71 0.46 6.67
CA ASN A 54 -5.39 1.65 7.19
C ASN A 54 -5.55 2.78 6.16
N GLY A 55 -5.17 2.55 4.91
CA GLY A 55 -5.27 3.53 3.83
C GLY A 55 -4.09 4.48 3.68
N LYS A 56 -3.08 4.41 4.55
CA LYS A 56 -1.85 5.20 4.35
C LYS A 56 -1.19 4.77 3.04
N GLY A 57 -0.75 5.73 2.24
CA GLY A 57 -0.15 5.50 0.92
C GLY A 57 -1.16 5.44 -0.24
N LEU A 58 -2.46 5.43 0.03
CA LEU A 58 -3.47 5.57 -1.02
C LEU A 58 -3.30 6.93 -1.73
N PRO A 59 -3.28 6.94 -3.06
CA PRO A 59 -3.13 8.18 -3.83
C PRO A 59 -4.35 9.09 -3.71
N SER A 60 -4.18 10.36 -4.01
CA SER A 60 -5.30 11.28 -4.21
C SER A 60 -6.11 10.89 -5.45
N GLY A 61 -7.38 11.23 -5.45
CA GLY A 61 -8.34 10.94 -6.51
C GLY A 61 -9.59 10.26 -5.95
N SER A 62 -10.57 10.04 -6.81
CA SER A 62 -11.80 9.30 -6.47
C SER A 62 -12.39 8.67 -7.74
N GLY A 63 -13.10 7.56 -7.56
CA GLY A 63 -13.80 6.89 -8.65
C GLY A 63 -15.11 6.28 -8.17
N ASN A 64 -16.10 6.22 -9.03
CA ASN A 64 -17.41 5.65 -8.74
C ASN A 64 -17.64 4.35 -9.50
N VAL A 65 -18.74 3.66 -9.18
CA VAL A 65 -19.13 2.39 -9.81
C VAL A 65 -19.23 2.51 -11.33
N GLU A 66 -19.77 3.62 -11.86
CA GLU A 66 -19.94 3.81 -13.30
C GLU A 66 -18.59 3.91 -14.02
N LEU A 67 -17.66 4.74 -13.52
CA LEU A 67 -16.29 4.82 -14.05
C LEU A 67 -15.61 3.45 -13.99
N GLY A 68 -15.82 2.72 -12.90
CA GLY A 68 -15.26 1.38 -12.74
C GLY A 68 -15.82 0.37 -13.74
N ARG A 69 -17.10 0.42 -14.02
CA ARG A 69 -17.75 -0.41 -15.03
C ARG A 69 -17.20 -0.14 -16.41
N GLU A 70 -17.13 1.14 -16.81
CA GLU A 70 -16.58 1.53 -18.11
C GLU A 70 -15.12 1.09 -18.26
N THR A 71 -14.29 1.30 -17.21
CA THR A 71 -12.89 0.87 -17.20
C THR A 71 -12.77 -0.65 -17.29
N PHE A 72 -13.63 -1.39 -16.57
CA PHE A 72 -13.66 -2.84 -16.59
C PHE A 72 -14.00 -3.38 -17.97
N GLU A 73 -15.05 -2.87 -18.60
CA GLU A 73 -15.47 -3.25 -19.95
C GLU A 73 -14.35 -3.06 -20.97
N LEU A 74 -13.62 -1.95 -20.87
CA LEU A 74 -12.58 -1.60 -21.83
C LEU A 74 -11.26 -2.36 -21.62
N GLN A 75 -10.87 -2.63 -20.37
CA GLN A 75 -9.50 -3.08 -20.05
C GLN A 75 -9.44 -4.44 -19.37
N CYS A 76 -10.53 -4.94 -18.81
CA CYS A 76 -10.53 -6.12 -17.96
C CYS A 76 -11.40 -7.27 -18.51
N ALA A 77 -12.54 -6.95 -19.15
CA ALA A 77 -13.53 -7.93 -19.56
C ALA A 77 -12.99 -8.97 -20.54
N LEU A 78 -12.01 -8.63 -21.38
CA LEU A 78 -11.38 -9.59 -22.29
C LEU A 78 -10.85 -10.84 -21.55
N CYS A 79 -10.29 -10.65 -20.36
CA CYS A 79 -9.73 -11.73 -19.55
C CYS A 79 -10.68 -12.20 -18.46
N HIS A 80 -11.43 -11.27 -17.85
CA HIS A 80 -12.26 -11.58 -16.68
C HIS A 80 -13.72 -11.89 -17.02
N GLY A 81 -14.13 -11.78 -18.29
CA GLY A 81 -15.51 -11.94 -18.73
C GLY A 81 -16.34 -10.68 -18.45
N GLU A 82 -17.42 -10.49 -19.22
CA GLU A 82 -18.29 -9.30 -19.08
C GLU A 82 -19.05 -9.26 -17.75
N ASN A 83 -19.30 -10.46 -17.17
CA ASN A 83 -20.01 -10.62 -15.91
C ASN A 83 -19.10 -11.20 -14.80
N LEU A 84 -17.81 -10.94 -14.86
CA LEU A 84 -16.82 -11.43 -13.88
C LEU A 84 -16.70 -12.96 -13.81
N GLU A 85 -17.19 -13.68 -14.82
CA GLU A 85 -17.21 -15.14 -14.89
C GLU A 85 -15.82 -15.73 -15.08
N GLY A 86 -14.85 -14.90 -15.55
CA GLY A 86 -13.50 -15.33 -15.89
C GLY A 86 -13.44 -16.03 -17.23
N VAL A 87 -12.28 -15.98 -17.86
CA VAL A 87 -11.97 -16.68 -19.13
C VAL A 87 -10.78 -17.61 -18.87
N PRO A 88 -11.03 -18.92 -18.61
CA PRO A 88 -9.97 -19.88 -18.24
C PRO A 88 -8.82 -19.95 -19.23
N GLN A 89 -9.10 -19.77 -20.53
CA GLN A 89 -8.10 -19.74 -21.59
C GLN A 89 -7.12 -18.55 -21.47
N MET A 90 -7.56 -17.48 -20.83
CA MET A 90 -6.76 -16.29 -20.52
C MET A 90 -6.13 -16.36 -19.12
N GLY A 91 -6.37 -17.46 -18.38
CA GLY A 91 -5.87 -17.65 -17.02
C GLY A 91 -6.67 -16.94 -15.93
N ALA A 92 -7.72 -16.21 -16.31
CA ALA A 92 -8.56 -15.52 -15.33
C ALA A 92 -9.66 -16.44 -14.81
N ARG A 93 -9.86 -16.38 -13.49
CA ARG A 93 -10.89 -17.15 -12.77
C ARG A 93 -12.14 -16.31 -12.55
N SER A 94 -13.28 -16.98 -12.32
CA SER A 94 -14.49 -16.29 -11.90
C SER A 94 -14.27 -15.54 -10.59
N MET A 95 -14.80 -14.33 -10.54
CA MET A 95 -14.87 -13.52 -9.33
C MET A 95 -16.20 -13.66 -8.60
N HIS A 96 -17.23 -14.30 -9.24
CA HIS A 96 -18.56 -14.47 -8.71
C HIS A 96 -18.79 -15.82 -8.05
N GLU A 97 -18.56 -16.91 -8.76
CA GLU A 97 -19.02 -18.22 -8.33
C GLU A 97 -17.91 -19.09 -7.74
N GLY A 98 -18.16 -19.63 -6.55
CA GLY A 98 -17.35 -20.67 -5.91
C GLY A 98 -15.96 -20.25 -5.42
N ARG A 99 -15.46 -19.14 -5.87
CA ARG A 99 -14.21 -18.53 -5.42
C ARG A 99 -14.37 -17.02 -5.46
N ARG A 100 -15.08 -16.48 -4.55
CA ARG A 100 -15.21 -15.04 -4.32
C ARG A 100 -13.89 -14.49 -3.79
N ASP A 101 -12.89 -14.43 -4.66
CA ASP A 101 -11.53 -14.07 -4.26
C ASP A 101 -11.48 -12.63 -3.69
N ILE A 102 -12.34 -11.74 -4.16
CA ILE A 102 -12.49 -10.37 -3.63
C ILE A 102 -13.01 -10.39 -2.20
N GLU A 103 -14.08 -11.17 -1.90
CA GLU A 103 -14.64 -11.27 -0.56
C GLU A 103 -13.67 -11.89 0.46
N LYS A 104 -12.69 -12.65 -0.01
CA LYS A 104 -11.67 -13.28 0.85
C LYS A 104 -10.60 -12.30 1.30
N LEU A 105 -10.45 -11.17 0.62
CA LEU A 105 -9.48 -10.16 1.02
C LEU A 105 -9.89 -9.56 2.37
N PRO A 106 -8.95 -9.34 3.28
CA PRO A 106 -9.24 -8.73 4.57
C PRO A 106 -9.49 -7.23 4.50
N TYR A 107 -8.99 -6.56 3.46
CA TYR A 107 -9.06 -5.12 3.27
C TYR A 107 -9.33 -4.76 1.81
N ALA A 108 -10.16 -3.75 1.59
CA ALA A 108 -10.40 -3.21 0.25
C ALA A 108 -9.17 -2.51 -0.34
N SER A 109 -8.31 -1.95 0.52
CA SER A 109 -7.01 -1.40 0.11
C SER A 109 -6.08 -2.43 -0.52
N SER A 110 -6.18 -3.71 -0.12
CA SER A 110 -5.43 -4.79 -0.76
C SER A 110 -5.88 -5.06 -2.20
N LEU A 111 -7.19 -4.92 -2.48
CA LEU A 111 -7.72 -5.01 -3.84
C LEU A 111 -7.21 -3.84 -4.69
N PHE A 112 -7.27 -2.63 -4.15
CA PHE A 112 -6.77 -1.44 -4.81
C PHE A 112 -5.28 -1.57 -5.19
N ASP A 113 -4.46 -1.97 -4.21
CA ASP A 113 -3.02 -2.13 -4.39
C ASP A 113 -2.70 -3.20 -5.45
N PHE A 114 -3.40 -4.33 -5.41
CA PHE A 114 -3.23 -5.40 -6.39
C PHE A 114 -3.58 -4.93 -7.81
N ILE A 115 -4.72 -4.28 -8.00
CA ILE A 115 -5.13 -3.76 -9.31
C ILE A 115 -4.11 -2.75 -9.82
N ARG A 116 -3.77 -1.75 -9.01
CA ARG A 116 -2.84 -0.68 -9.39
C ARG A 116 -1.47 -1.20 -9.81
N ARG A 117 -0.95 -2.23 -9.13
CA ARG A 117 0.41 -2.74 -9.37
C ARG A 117 0.48 -3.81 -10.44
N SER A 118 -0.60 -4.58 -10.62
CA SER A 118 -0.52 -5.84 -11.35
C SER A 118 -1.48 -5.93 -12.52
N MET A 119 -2.45 -5.03 -12.61
CA MET A 119 -3.51 -5.05 -13.65
C MET A 119 -3.54 -3.74 -14.44
N PRO A 120 -3.88 -3.80 -15.74
CA PRO A 120 -4.03 -4.99 -16.57
C PRO A 120 -2.71 -5.78 -16.68
N LEU A 121 -2.76 -7.10 -16.76
CA LEU A 121 -1.55 -7.95 -16.80
C LEU A 121 -0.60 -7.62 -17.97
N THR A 122 -1.14 -7.09 -19.06
CA THR A 122 -0.40 -6.68 -20.26
C THR A 122 0.27 -5.32 -20.12
N ASP A 123 -0.19 -4.47 -19.17
CA ASP A 123 0.35 -3.13 -18.93
C ASP A 123 0.17 -2.72 -17.44
N PRO A 124 0.88 -3.38 -16.51
CA PRO A 124 0.76 -3.11 -15.08
C PRO A 124 1.14 -1.66 -14.74
N GLY A 125 0.31 -1.03 -13.90
CA GLY A 125 0.56 0.35 -13.46
C GLY A 125 0.09 1.44 -14.44
N SER A 126 -0.60 1.08 -15.53
CA SER A 126 -1.14 2.03 -16.52
C SER A 126 -2.40 2.75 -16.05
N LEU A 127 -3.14 2.18 -15.10
CA LEU A 127 -4.39 2.76 -14.59
C LEU A 127 -4.12 4.02 -13.76
N SER A 128 -4.93 5.04 -13.96
CA SER A 128 -4.97 6.21 -13.10
C SER A 128 -5.53 5.84 -11.70
N SER A 129 -5.34 6.75 -10.75
CA SER A 129 -5.92 6.57 -9.41
C SER A 129 -7.44 6.53 -9.46
N GLU A 130 -8.05 7.38 -10.27
CA GLU A 130 -9.49 7.47 -10.45
C GLU A 130 -10.07 6.18 -11.04
N GLU A 131 -9.45 5.64 -12.10
CA GLU A 131 -9.84 4.37 -12.69
C GLU A 131 -9.69 3.22 -11.69
N THR A 132 -8.63 3.21 -10.90
CA THR A 132 -8.41 2.19 -9.88
C THR A 132 -9.45 2.26 -8.76
N TYR A 133 -9.79 3.46 -8.25
CA TYR A 133 -10.89 3.63 -7.28
C TYR A 133 -12.23 3.22 -7.88
N GLY A 134 -12.50 3.59 -9.12
CA GLY A 134 -13.70 3.19 -9.83
C GLY A 134 -13.82 1.69 -9.98
N LEU A 135 -12.76 1.03 -10.43
CA LEU A 135 -12.72 -0.43 -10.55
C LEU A 135 -13.00 -1.12 -9.21
N VAL A 136 -12.39 -0.65 -8.12
CA VAL A 136 -12.66 -1.21 -6.80
C VAL A 136 -14.11 -0.98 -6.39
N ALA A 137 -14.68 0.21 -6.61
CA ALA A 137 -16.08 0.49 -6.32
C ALA A 137 -17.02 -0.45 -7.11
N TYR A 138 -16.76 -0.62 -8.40
CA TYR A 138 -17.51 -1.52 -9.27
C TYR A 138 -17.43 -2.98 -8.80
N LEU A 139 -16.23 -3.47 -8.59
CA LEU A 139 -16.02 -4.87 -8.18
C LEU A 139 -16.63 -5.20 -6.82
N LEU A 140 -16.54 -4.28 -5.84
CA LEU A 140 -17.18 -4.46 -4.53
C LEU A 140 -18.71 -4.46 -4.64
N ASN A 141 -19.28 -3.68 -5.57
CA ASN A 141 -20.72 -3.68 -5.83
C ASN A 141 -21.15 -4.97 -6.52
N GLU A 142 -20.51 -5.35 -7.63
CA GLU A 142 -20.85 -6.55 -8.38
C GLU A 142 -20.69 -7.85 -7.60
N THR A 143 -19.73 -7.90 -6.68
CA THR A 143 -19.52 -9.09 -5.83
C THR A 143 -20.38 -9.09 -4.56
N GLY A 144 -21.20 -8.06 -4.34
CA GLY A 144 -22.12 -7.98 -3.21
C GLY A 144 -21.44 -7.64 -1.87
N VAL A 145 -20.20 -7.15 -1.89
CA VAL A 145 -19.56 -6.59 -0.69
C VAL A 145 -20.23 -5.29 -0.28
N THR A 146 -20.71 -4.53 -1.26
CA THR A 146 -21.56 -3.36 -1.08
C THR A 146 -22.80 -3.48 -1.99
N ASP A 147 -23.89 -2.85 -1.59
CA ASP A 147 -25.16 -2.79 -2.33
C ASP A 147 -25.50 -1.37 -2.85
N ASN A 148 -24.50 -0.50 -2.91
CA ASN A 148 -24.66 0.89 -3.30
C ASN A 148 -24.19 1.13 -4.75
N PRO A 149 -25.09 1.19 -5.73
CA PRO A 149 -24.74 1.40 -7.14
C PRO A 149 -24.16 2.79 -7.42
N ASN A 150 -24.27 3.72 -6.48
CA ASN A 150 -23.69 5.07 -6.57
C ASN A 150 -22.45 5.23 -5.68
N LEU A 151 -21.84 4.12 -5.25
CA LEU A 151 -20.64 4.14 -4.42
C LEU A 151 -19.52 4.92 -5.12
N THR A 152 -18.98 5.88 -4.41
CA THR A 152 -17.76 6.60 -4.81
C THR A 152 -16.70 6.36 -3.76
N LEU A 153 -15.52 5.94 -4.19
CA LEU A 153 -14.39 5.67 -3.32
C LEU A 153 -13.28 6.71 -3.54
N ASP A 154 -12.65 7.06 -2.45
CA ASP A 154 -11.42 7.82 -2.33
C ASP A 154 -10.53 7.19 -1.26
N ALA A 155 -9.39 7.78 -0.94
CA ALA A 155 -8.46 7.24 0.05
C ALA A 155 -9.11 6.97 1.42
N LYS A 156 -10.02 7.83 1.85
CA LYS A 156 -10.69 7.70 3.15
C LYS A 156 -11.79 6.65 3.11
N SER A 157 -12.73 6.79 2.18
CA SER A 157 -13.89 5.90 2.07
C SER A 157 -13.49 4.47 1.73
N LEU A 158 -12.42 4.27 0.96
CA LEU A 158 -11.87 2.95 0.69
C LEU A 158 -11.33 2.27 1.96
N ALA A 159 -10.59 3.00 2.79
CA ALA A 159 -10.07 2.48 4.05
C ALA A 159 -11.18 2.09 5.04
N ASP A 160 -12.34 2.74 4.97
CA ASP A 160 -13.50 2.50 5.83
C ASP A 160 -14.35 1.28 5.39
N ILE A 161 -14.11 0.72 4.20
CA ILE A 161 -14.83 -0.47 3.71
C ILE A 161 -14.58 -1.67 4.62
N LYS A 162 -15.67 -2.28 5.07
CA LYS A 162 -15.62 -3.49 5.91
C LYS A 162 -15.74 -4.73 5.03
N MET A 163 -14.62 -5.37 4.80
CA MET A 163 -14.59 -6.62 4.04
C MET A 163 -15.18 -7.78 4.84
N PRO A 164 -15.97 -8.68 4.22
CA PRO A 164 -16.62 -9.79 4.91
C PRO A 164 -15.67 -10.74 5.65
N ASN A 165 -14.48 -10.93 5.09
CA ASN A 165 -13.51 -11.88 5.62
C ASN A 165 -12.53 -11.25 6.65
N ARG A 166 -12.70 -9.98 6.99
CA ARG A 166 -11.78 -9.25 7.88
C ARG A 166 -11.58 -9.94 9.24
N SER A 167 -12.65 -10.46 9.82
CA SER A 167 -12.62 -11.10 11.14
C SER A 167 -11.97 -12.50 11.16
N ASN A 168 -11.75 -13.10 9.99
CA ASN A 168 -11.12 -14.41 9.88
C ASN A 168 -9.59 -14.34 9.81
N PHE A 169 -9.04 -13.14 9.78
CA PHE A 169 -7.59 -12.92 9.83
C PHE A 169 -7.17 -12.59 11.26
N ILE A 170 -6.18 -13.31 11.75
CA ILE A 170 -5.53 -13.07 13.03
C ILE A 170 -4.09 -12.61 12.76
N ILE A 171 -3.60 -11.73 13.62
CA ILE A 171 -2.19 -11.33 13.58
C ILE A 171 -1.38 -12.50 14.14
N ASP A 172 -0.37 -12.94 13.38
CA ASP A 172 0.59 -13.91 13.89
C ASP A 172 1.32 -13.29 15.09
N PRO A 173 1.28 -13.92 16.28
CA PRO A 173 1.99 -13.41 17.46
C PRO A 173 3.51 -13.28 17.25
N ALA A 174 4.07 -14.02 16.29
CA ALA A 174 5.49 -13.96 15.93
C ALA A 174 5.80 -12.85 14.91
N SER A 175 4.76 -12.19 14.35
CA SER A 175 4.95 -11.11 13.40
C SER A 175 5.48 -9.86 14.10
N ARG A 176 6.23 -9.05 13.35
CA ARG A 176 6.68 -7.73 13.82
C ARG A 176 5.61 -6.64 13.70
N PHE A 177 4.45 -6.98 13.12
CA PHE A 177 3.34 -6.06 12.94
C PHE A 177 2.41 -6.14 14.15
N THR A 178 1.96 -4.99 14.60
CA THR A 178 0.98 -4.84 15.68
C THR A 178 -0.41 -4.60 15.11
N ALA A 179 -1.45 -4.61 15.98
CA ALA A 179 -2.80 -4.23 15.57
C ALA A 179 -2.90 -2.78 15.07
N GLU A 180 -1.96 -1.93 15.46
CA GLU A 180 -1.89 -0.52 15.04
C GLU A 180 -1.29 -0.35 13.65
N ASP A 181 -0.56 -1.36 13.17
CA ASP A 181 0.02 -1.39 11.83
C ASP A 181 -0.98 -1.89 10.77
N LEU A 182 -2.13 -2.40 11.21
CA LEU A 182 -3.20 -3.00 10.40
C LEU A 182 -4.45 -2.14 10.38
#